data_c19a413f4b75387a5b52106dfde1699b
#
_entry.id   c19a413f4b75387a5b52106dfde1699b
#
_cell.length_a   1.000
_cell.length_b   1.000
_cell.length_c   1.000
_cell.angle_alpha   90.00
_cell.angle_beta   90.00
_cell.angle_gamma   90.00
#
_symmetry.space_group_name_H-M   'P 1'
#
loop_
_entity.id
_entity.type
_entity.pdbx_description
1 polymer ?
#
loop_
_entity_poly.entity_id
_entity_poly.type
_entity_poly.pdbx_seq_one_letter_code
_entity_poly.pdbx_strand_id
1 'polypeptide(L)'
;MNKTISMVRAALVGTAGLALLAQACAPAPDASKFRDPIPQQGDAALAIAGTHVAGATGVQSASVGSSIHLAGLGGGGSDYASFYEFTRQIADGVDSGTFQIVSAIAAVTSYPPSSVNDTEATWGPGGDALDPVNWRVTVTQVASGEFDYEVDGRPHGNTNDADFKAIVTGHGYGKSHPSYRSGTLTVYGDVLRALDPSQSNGGTAKITYDARSYPRTVTADITTSDGSGQWYDASVTHGTDGSGQLLLTALADTSTPADGKNESVDENSRWDASGAGRADVKLTGGDYGGAVVLVSQCWSATFAQSYYTDNVNYQPTAGDAASCVFAQAQFNQ
;
A
#
# COMPACT_ATOMS: atom_id res chain seq x y z
N MET A 1 -3.91 23.99 0.74
CA MET A 1 -2.83 24.46 -0.16
C MET A 1 -2.16 23.22 -0.73
N ASN A 2 -2.56 22.85 -1.94
CA ASN A 2 -2.05 21.62 -2.60
C ASN A 2 -0.60 21.84 -3.03
N LYS A 3 0.34 21.13 -2.42
CA LYS A 3 1.70 20.98 -2.94
C LYS A 3 1.80 19.62 -3.62
N THR A 4 1.72 19.65 -4.93
CA THR A 4 2.00 18.53 -5.82
C THR A 4 3.46 18.10 -5.63
N ILE A 5 3.68 16.82 -5.34
CA ILE A 5 5.02 16.23 -5.36
C ILE A 5 5.47 16.23 -6.82
N SER A 6 6.44 17.12 -7.14
CA SER A 6 7.11 17.14 -8.43
C SER A 6 8.16 16.04 -8.42
N MET A 7 7.77 14.83 -8.78
CA MET A 7 8.73 13.77 -9.04
C MET A 7 9.23 13.83 -10.48
N VAL A 8 10.54 13.99 -10.57
CA VAL A 8 11.43 13.58 -11.64
C VAL A 8 11.02 13.96 -13.06
N ARG A 9 11.42 15.14 -13.51
CA ARG A 9 11.80 15.39 -14.90
C ARG A 9 13.28 15.79 -14.92
N ALA A 10 14.17 14.81 -14.99
CA ALA A 10 15.59 15.04 -15.23
C ALA A 10 15.84 15.12 -16.74
N ALA A 11 16.09 16.30 -17.23
CA ALA A 11 16.70 16.49 -18.55
C ALA A 11 18.20 16.74 -18.35
N LEU A 12 19.03 15.74 -18.54
CA LEU A 12 20.49 15.87 -18.62
C LEU A 12 20.91 15.89 -20.09
N VAL A 13 21.16 17.07 -20.61
CA VAL A 13 21.96 17.25 -21.84
C VAL A 13 23.33 17.75 -21.42
N GLY A 14 24.30 16.87 -21.39
CA GLY A 14 25.70 17.20 -21.17
C GLY A 14 26.54 16.62 -22.32
N THR A 15 26.95 17.48 -23.28
CA THR A 15 27.91 17.14 -24.31
C THR A 15 29.32 17.16 -23.72
N ALA A 16 30.02 16.03 -23.71
CA ALA A 16 31.46 15.97 -23.47
C ALA A 16 32.12 15.02 -24.48
N GLY A 17 33.23 15.50 -24.99
CA GLY A 17 33.99 15.16 -26.17
C GLY A 17 34.42 13.70 -26.36
N LEU A 18 34.58 13.36 -27.65
CA LEU A 18 35.16 12.15 -28.20
C LEU A 18 36.63 11.94 -27.75
N ALA A 19 36.88 10.77 -27.15
CA ALA A 19 38.14 10.09 -27.19
C ALA A 19 37.90 8.63 -27.59
N LEU A 20 38.12 8.32 -28.88
CA LEU A 20 38.07 6.95 -29.42
C LEU A 20 39.29 6.18 -28.94
N LEU A 21 39.09 5.30 -27.96
CA LEU A 21 39.90 4.12 -27.73
C LEU A 21 39.03 2.90 -28.06
N ALA A 22 39.40 2.17 -29.11
CA ALA A 22 38.79 0.90 -29.46
C ALA A 22 39.16 -0.14 -28.39
N GLN A 23 38.42 -0.16 -27.29
CA GLN A 23 38.33 -1.29 -26.40
C GLN A 23 37.31 -2.25 -26.97
N ALA A 24 37.68 -3.52 -27.12
CA ALA A 24 36.79 -4.59 -27.50
C ALA A 24 35.58 -4.53 -26.56
N CYS A 25 34.43 -4.14 -27.12
CA CYS A 25 33.16 -4.05 -26.36
C CYS A 25 32.78 -5.47 -25.95
N ALA A 26 33.09 -5.86 -24.72
CA ALA A 26 32.29 -6.85 -24.06
C ALA A 26 30.82 -6.33 -24.07
N PRO A 27 29.84 -7.16 -24.46
CA PRO A 27 28.46 -6.71 -24.43
C PRO A 27 28.17 -6.16 -23.02
N ALA A 28 27.55 -4.98 -22.94
CA ALA A 28 27.15 -4.40 -21.66
C ALA A 28 26.29 -5.41 -20.92
N PRO A 29 26.50 -5.62 -19.61
CA PRO A 29 25.68 -6.53 -18.82
C PRO A 29 24.20 -6.19 -19.00
N ASP A 30 23.36 -7.22 -19.19
CA ASP A 30 21.93 -7.02 -19.38
C ASP A 30 21.27 -6.59 -18.07
N ALA A 31 20.91 -5.31 -17.97
CA ALA A 31 20.22 -4.74 -16.83
C ALA A 31 18.75 -5.14 -16.73
N SER A 32 18.19 -5.82 -17.73
CA SER A 32 16.75 -6.13 -17.77
C SER A 32 16.33 -7.06 -16.64
N LYS A 33 17.17 -8.04 -16.27
CA LYS A 33 16.90 -8.99 -15.20
C LYS A 33 16.71 -8.33 -13.82
N PHE A 34 17.31 -7.15 -13.61
CA PHE A 34 17.22 -6.42 -12.35
C PHE A 34 15.94 -5.57 -12.24
N ARG A 35 15.13 -5.48 -13.31
CA ARG A 35 13.82 -4.82 -13.31
C ARG A 35 12.68 -5.80 -13.01
N ASP A 36 12.89 -7.06 -13.33
CA ASP A 36 11.88 -8.11 -13.17
C ASP A 36 11.38 -8.31 -11.73
N PRO A 37 12.22 -8.22 -10.67
CA PRO A 37 11.79 -8.43 -9.29
C PRO A 37 10.98 -7.28 -8.70
N ILE A 38 11.00 -6.11 -9.35
CA ILE A 38 10.25 -4.94 -8.89
C ILE A 38 8.76 -5.21 -9.16
N PRO A 39 7.88 -5.11 -8.13
CA PRO A 39 6.46 -5.39 -8.32
C PRO A 39 5.86 -4.49 -9.38
N GLN A 40 4.98 -5.05 -10.19
CA GLN A 40 4.15 -4.24 -11.09
C GLN A 40 2.94 -3.71 -10.32
N GLN A 41 2.40 -2.60 -10.77
CA GLN A 41 1.28 -1.91 -10.14
C GLN A 41 0.11 -2.84 -9.75
N GLY A 42 -0.24 -3.81 -10.60
CA GLY A 42 -1.34 -4.75 -10.35
C GLY A 42 -0.97 -5.98 -9.52
N ASP A 43 0.27 -6.13 -9.07
CA ASP A 43 0.70 -7.31 -8.30
C ASP A 43 0.52 -7.09 -6.80
N ALA A 44 0.70 -5.86 -6.32
CA ALA A 44 0.63 -5.48 -4.91
C ALA A 44 -0.58 -4.60 -4.59
N ALA A 45 -1.63 -4.62 -5.41
CA ALA A 45 -2.85 -3.85 -5.21
C ALA A 45 -3.91 -4.66 -4.46
N LEU A 46 -4.57 -4.03 -3.49
CA LEU A 46 -5.72 -4.57 -2.75
C LEU A 46 -7.05 -4.40 -3.52
N ALA A 47 -7.05 -4.57 -4.84
CA ALA A 47 -8.17 -4.25 -5.71
C ALA A 47 -9.50 -4.81 -5.18
N ILE A 48 -10.39 -3.94 -4.70
CA ILE A 48 -11.76 -4.26 -4.27
C ILE A 48 -12.75 -3.92 -5.38
N ALA A 49 -13.84 -4.66 -5.47
CA ALA A 49 -14.91 -4.40 -6.45
C ALA A 49 -15.38 -2.93 -6.37
N GLY A 50 -15.43 -2.24 -7.52
CA GLY A 50 -15.77 -0.82 -7.60
C GLY A 50 -14.59 0.14 -7.42
N THR A 51 -13.41 -0.32 -7.06
CA THR A 51 -12.20 0.48 -7.16
C THR A 51 -11.76 0.52 -8.61
N HIS A 52 -12.00 1.64 -9.29
CA HIS A 52 -11.28 1.90 -10.52
C HIS A 52 -9.84 2.21 -10.12
N VAL A 53 -8.88 1.42 -10.60
CA VAL A 53 -7.51 1.88 -10.75
C VAL A 53 -7.58 2.99 -11.80
N ALA A 54 -8.12 4.15 -11.40
CA ALA A 54 -8.16 5.31 -12.24
C ALA A 54 -6.72 5.70 -12.51
N GLY A 55 -6.35 5.74 -13.78
CA GLY A 55 -5.14 6.42 -14.19
C GLY A 55 -5.13 7.78 -13.50
N ALA A 56 -4.20 7.98 -12.59
CA ALA A 56 -4.20 9.06 -11.61
C ALA A 56 -4.15 10.43 -12.28
N THR A 57 -5.30 11.03 -12.47
CA THR A 57 -5.46 12.47 -12.72
C THR A 57 -6.10 13.10 -11.49
N GLY A 58 -5.42 13.02 -10.37
CA GLY A 58 -5.86 13.61 -9.10
C GLY A 58 -5.34 12.83 -7.92
N VAL A 59 -4.03 12.89 -7.70
CA VAL A 59 -3.39 12.30 -6.53
C VAL A 59 -3.78 13.14 -5.32
N GLN A 60 -4.81 12.73 -4.61
CA GLN A 60 -4.87 13.03 -3.19
C GLN A 60 -3.81 12.12 -2.56
N SER A 61 -2.86 12.73 -1.86
CA SER A 61 -1.86 12.02 -1.08
C SER A 61 -2.58 11.20 0.00
N ALA A 62 -2.95 9.96 -0.33
CA ALA A 62 -3.30 9.00 0.67
C ALA A 62 -1.98 8.59 1.32
N SER A 63 -1.73 9.15 2.46
CA SER A 63 -0.60 8.80 3.28
C SER A 63 -0.76 7.37 3.76
N VAL A 64 0.22 6.51 3.47
CA VAL A 64 0.39 5.26 4.22
C VAL A 64 0.52 5.66 5.69
N GLY A 65 -0.48 5.36 6.53
CA GLY A 65 -0.51 5.80 7.93
C GLY A 65 -1.53 6.92 8.23
N SER A 66 -2.44 7.27 7.31
CA SER A 66 -3.62 8.05 7.69
C SER A 66 -4.42 7.27 8.71
N SER A 67 -4.70 7.89 9.86
CA SER A 67 -5.62 7.33 10.84
C SER A 67 -6.88 6.83 10.14
N ILE A 68 -7.14 5.53 10.23
CA ILE A 68 -8.38 4.95 9.74
C ILE A 68 -9.46 5.45 10.69
N HIS A 69 -10.18 6.49 10.30
CA HIS A 69 -11.31 6.96 11.06
C HIS A 69 -12.50 6.07 10.76
N LEU A 70 -12.89 5.25 11.73
CA LEU A 70 -14.19 4.55 11.75
C LEU A 70 -15.38 5.54 11.92
N ALA A 71 -15.23 6.77 11.44
CA ALA A 71 -16.26 7.79 11.46
C ALA A 71 -17.58 7.40 10.75
N GLY A 72 -17.62 6.20 10.18
CA GLY A 72 -18.77 5.68 9.48
C GLY A 72 -19.71 4.79 10.28
N LEU A 73 -19.45 4.54 11.57
CA LEU A 73 -20.42 3.79 12.39
C LEU A 73 -21.74 4.54 12.63
N GLY A 74 -21.76 5.85 12.39
CA GLY A 74 -22.95 6.68 12.46
C GLY A 74 -23.28 7.33 11.12
N GLY A 75 -24.22 6.78 10.38
CA GLY A 75 -24.98 7.35 9.29
C GLY A 75 -24.34 8.53 8.53
N GLY A 76 -23.36 8.27 7.70
CA GLY A 76 -22.84 9.24 6.75
C GLY A 76 -23.87 9.50 5.65
N GLY A 77 -24.02 10.76 5.21
CA GLY A 77 -24.96 11.16 4.17
C GLY A 77 -24.57 10.73 2.75
N SER A 78 -23.95 9.56 2.57
CA SER A 78 -23.69 8.95 1.27
C SER A 78 -24.79 7.93 0.97
N ASP A 79 -25.08 7.73 -0.33
CA ASP A 79 -26.00 6.69 -0.79
C ASP A 79 -25.42 5.27 -0.63
N TYR A 80 -24.16 5.14 -0.17
CA TYR A 80 -23.46 3.87 -0.03
C TYR A 80 -23.44 3.39 1.42
N ALA A 81 -23.34 2.06 1.58
CA ALA A 81 -23.19 1.42 2.88
C ALA A 81 -21.86 1.83 3.54
N SER A 82 -21.90 2.24 4.80
CA SER A 82 -20.73 2.80 5.51
C SER A 82 -19.57 1.81 5.62
N PHE A 83 -19.85 0.51 5.83
CA PHE A 83 -18.79 -0.50 5.87
C PHE A 83 -18.23 -0.88 4.48
N TYR A 84 -19.02 -0.73 3.41
CA TYR A 84 -18.47 -0.77 2.06
C TYR A 84 -17.47 0.37 1.85
N GLU A 85 -17.84 1.59 2.23
CA GLU A 85 -16.93 2.76 2.11
C GLU A 85 -15.67 2.57 2.96
N PHE A 86 -15.81 2.05 4.17
CA PHE A 86 -14.68 1.77 5.06
C PHE A 86 -13.75 0.69 4.46
N THR A 87 -14.29 -0.45 4.02
CA THR A 87 -13.54 -1.50 3.33
C THR A 87 -12.76 -0.95 2.14
N ARG A 88 -13.41 -0.09 1.34
CA ARG A 88 -12.81 0.59 0.21
C ARG A 88 -11.70 1.57 0.62
N GLN A 89 -11.90 2.36 1.67
CA GLN A 89 -10.91 3.31 2.16
C GLN A 89 -9.61 2.63 2.59
N ILE A 90 -9.70 1.48 3.26
CA ILE A 90 -8.52 0.68 3.64
C ILE A 90 -7.74 0.27 2.39
N ALA A 91 -8.42 -0.31 1.41
CA ALA A 91 -7.79 -0.73 0.18
C ALA A 91 -7.19 0.43 -0.61
N ASP A 92 -7.96 1.50 -0.83
CA ASP A 92 -7.50 2.69 -1.55
C ASP A 92 -6.30 3.35 -0.85
N GLY A 93 -6.25 3.32 0.49
CA GLY A 93 -5.14 3.83 1.28
C GLY A 93 -3.85 3.05 1.06
N VAL A 94 -3.91 1.73 1.12
CA VAL A 94 -2.76 0.84 0.89
C VAL A 94 -2.33 0.89 -0.58
N ASP A 95 -3.29 0.84 -1.51
CA ASP A 95 -3.02 0.84 -2.94
C ASP A 95 -2.34 2.13 -3.40
N SER A 96 -2.83 3.29 -2.95
CA SER A 96 -2.27 4.57 -3.39
C SER A 96 -0.84 4.79 -2.88
N GLY A 97 -0.53 4.41 -1.64
CA GLY A 97 0.82 4.45 -1.09
C GLY A 97 1.77 3.52 -1.82
N THR A 98 1.36 2.25 -2.00
CA THR A 98 2.13 1.23 -2.70
C THR A 98 2.35 1.62 -4.16
N PHE A 99 1.30 2.12 -4.85
CA PHE A 99 1.37 2.58 -6.24
C PHE A 99 2.41 3.68 -6.44
N GLN A 100 2.43 4.70 -5.59
CA GLN A 100 3.38 5.82 -5.71
C GLN A 100 4.82 5.32 -5.63
N ILE A 101 5.11 4.43 -4.69
CA ILE A 101 6.46 3.89 -4.48
C ILE A 101 6.88 3.01 -5.65
N VAL A 102 6.04 2.04 -6.03
CA VAL A 102 6.32 1.14 -7.15
C VAL A 102 6.49 1.92 -8.46
N SER A 103 5.66 2.94 -8.70
CA SER A 103 5.76 3.79 -9.87
C SER A 103 7.04 4.62 -9.88
N ALA A 104 7.47 5.14 -8.73
CA ALA A 104 8.72 5.88 -8.61
C ALA A 104 9.93 4.97 -8.90
N ILE A 105 9.96 3.76 -8.33
CA ILE A 105 11.01 2.78 -8.60
C ILE A 105 11.03 2.39 -10.09
N ALA A 106 9.87 2.10 -10.67
CA ALA A 106 9.75 1.75 -12.08
C ALA A 106 10.22 2.90 -13.01
N ALA A 107 9.87 4.14 -12.68
CA ALA A 107 10.32 5.31 -13.43
C ALA A 107 11.84 5.44 -13.40
N VAL A 108 12.48 5.35 -12.24
CA VAL A 108 13.93 5.43 -12.08
C VAL A 108 14.62 4.29 -12.82
N THR A 109 14.14 3.06 -12.64
CA THR A 109 14.76 1.86 -13.25
C THR A 109 14.46 1.71 -14.75
N SER A 110 13.58 2.54 -15.32
CA SER A 110 13.37 2.61 -16.78
C SER A 110 14.59 3.16 -17.53
N TYR A 111 15.41 3.99 -16.87
CA TYR A 111 16.65 4.52 -17.43
C TYR A 111 17.78 3.47 -17.36
N PRO A 112 18.88 3.65 -18.12
CA PRO A 112 20.09 2.85 -17.94
C PRO A 112 20.61 3.00 -16.50
N PRO A 113 21.07 1.90 -15.85
CA PRO A 113 21.68 2.01 -14.52
C PRO A 113 23.00 2.80 -14.59
N SER A 114 23.36 3.45 -13.49
CA SER A 114 24.65 4.13 -13.34
C SER A 114 25.82 3.14 -13.19
N SER A 115 25.52 1.94 -12.62
CA SER A 115 26.45 0.80 -12.60
C SER A 115 25.66 -0.49 -12.72
N VAL A 116 26.28 -1.50 -13.35
CA VAL A 116 25.73 -2.86 -13.46
C VAL A 116 26.85 -3.87 -13.56
N ASN A 117 26.68 -4.98 -12.84
CA ASN A 117 27.53 -6.16 -12.92
C ASN A 117 26.65 -7.43 -12.96
N ASP A 118 27.24 -8.61 -12.79
CA ASP A 118 26.50 -9.87 -12.89
C ASP A 118 25.47 -10.08 -11.78
N THR A 119 25.64 -9.45 -10.62
CA THR A 119 24.80 -9.66 -9.43
C THR A 119 24.11 -8.40 -8.94
N GLU A 120 24.41 -7.22 -9.49
CA GLU A 120 23.89 -5.96 -8.98
C GLU A 120 23.70 -4.93 -10.09
N ALA A 121 22.67 -4.14 -9.98
CA ALA A 121 22.47 -2.93 -10.75
C ALA A 121 22.08 -1.77 -9.83
N THR A 122 22.67 -0.59 -10.07
CA THR A 122 22.41 0.63 -9.29
C THR A 122 21.98 1.75 -10.22
N TRP A 123 20.95 2.48 -9.85
CA TRP A 123 20.47 3.72 -10.47
C TRP A 123 20.66 4.89 -9.51
N GLY A 124 21.20 5.97 -9.98
CA GLY A 124 21.56 7.13 -9.17
C GLY A 124 23.03 7.10 -8.70
N PRO A 125 23.43 7.91 -7.69
CA PRO A 125 22.56 8.84 -6.99
C PRO A 125 22.05 9.98 -7.89
N GLY A 126 20.84 10.45 -7.63
CA GLY A 126 20.21 11.54 -8.35
C GLY A 126 19.02 12.15 -7.58
N GLY A 127 18.57 13.31 -8.02
CA GLY A 127 17.42 14.04 -7.49
C GLY A 127 17.21 15.31 -8.30
N ASP A 128 16.04 15.92 -8.20
CA ASP A 128 15.79 17.25 -8.74
C ASP A 128 16.55 18.29 -7.90
N ALA A 129 16.92 19.42 -8.51
CA ALA A 129 17.58 20.53 -7.79
C ALA A 129 16.76 21.12 -6.63
N LEU A 130 15.45 20.91 -6.64
CA LEU A 130 14.52 21.33 -5.59
C LEU A 130 14.08 20.18 -4.67
N ASP A 131 14.57 18.96 -4.90
CA ASP A 131 14.28 17.82 -4.05
C ASP A 131 15.18 17.87 -2.80
N PRO A 132 14.64 17.79 -1.57
CA PRO A 132 15.46 17.75 -0.36
C PRO A 132 16.28 16.48 -0.22
N VAL A 133 16.01 15.45 -1.04
CA VAL A 133 16.61 14.11 -0.97
C VAL A 133 17.28 13.73 -2.28
N ASN A 134 18.49 13.21 -2.20
CA ASN A 134 19.13 12.48 -3.28
C ASN A 134 18.82 10.99 -3.13
N TRP A 135 18.36 10.38 -4.22
CA TRP A 135 17.86 9.02 -4.28
C TRP A 135 18.82 8.07 -4.98
N ARG A 136 18.83 6.84 -4.53
CA ARG A 136 19.54 5.73 -5.17
C ARG A 136 18.63 4.49 -5.12
N VAL A 137 18.58 3.72 -6.21
CA VAL A 137 17.95 2.41 -6.28
C VAL A 137 19.01 1.37 -6.52
N THR A 138 19.07 0.33 -5.71
CA THR A 138 19.98 -0.82 -5.89
C THR A 138 19.16 -2.09 -5.95
N VAL A 139 19.45 -2.95 -6.92
CA VAL A 139 18.84 -4.29 -7.05
C VAL A 139 19.97 -5.31 -7.09
N THR A 140 19.95 -6.24 -6.13
CA THR A 140 20.99 -7.24 -5.93
C THR A 140 20.41 -8.65 -6.10
N GLN A 141 21.04 -9.46 -6.93
CA GLN A 141 20.71 -10.88 -7.04
C GLN A 141 21.30 -11.63 -5.84
N VAL A 142 20.44 -12.17 -4.98
CA VAL A 142 20.82 -12.89 -3.76
C VAL A 142 20.88 -14.41 -3.95
N ALA A 143 20.09 -14.92 -4.90
CA ALA A 143 20.16 -16.31 -5.36
C ALA A 143 19.73 -16.41 -6.83
N SER A 144 19.74 -17.59 -7.41
CA SER A 144 19.33 -17.77 -8.81
C SER A 144 17.87 -17.36 -9.01
N GLY A 145 17.65 -16.24 -9.69
CA GLY A 145 16.31 -15.69 -9.95
C GLY A 145 15.66 -15.01 -8.75
N GLU A 146 16.38 -14.80 -7.65
CA GLU A 146 15.92 -14.11 -6.45
C GLU A 146 16.70 -12.82 -6.26
N PHE A 147 16.00 -11.75 -5.90
CA PHE A 147 16.56 -10.41 -5.82
C PHE A 147 16.04 -9.65 -4.61
N ASP A 148 16.93 -8.91 -3.98
CA ASP A 148 16.57 -7.84 -3.07
C ASP A 148 16.67 -6.51 -3.82
N TYR A 149 15.80 -5.57 -3.49
CA TYR A 149 15.88 -4.20 -3.97
C TYR A 149 15.76 -3.20 -2.83
N GLU A 150 16.47 -2.10 -2.97
CA GLU A 150 16.54 -1.05 -1.96
C GLU A 150 16.43 0.33 -2.63
N VAL A 151 15.63 1.20 -2.05
CA VAL A 151 15.61 2.63 -2.37
C VAL A 151 16.16 3.38 -1.19
N ASP A 152 17.30 3.99 -1.40
CA ASP A 152 17.99 4.80 -0.41
C ASP A 152 17.78 6.30 -0.66
N GLY A 153 17.78 7.06 0.42
CA GLY A 153 17.85 8.50 0.37
C GLY A 153 18.93 9.07 1.27
N ARG A 154 19.47 10.20 0.87
CA ARG A 154 20.33 11.04 1.72
C ARG A 154 19.97 12.53 1.52
N PRO A 155 20.29 13.42 2.48
CA PRO A 155 20.02 14.84 2.32
C PRO A 155 20.65 15.41 1.05
N HIS A 156 19.90 16.27 0.34
CA HIS A 156 20.40 16.96 -0.85
C HIS A 156 21.69 17.74 -0.53
N GLY A 157 22.66 17.71 -1.44
CA GLY A 157 23.96 18.36 -1.26
C GLY A 157 24.96 17.54 -0.42
N ASN A 158 24.55 16.50 0.27
CA ASN A 158 25.46 15.57 0.93
C ASN A 158 26.09 14.65 -0.12
N THR A 159 27.41 14.47 -0.06
CA THR A 159 28.18 13.63 -1.01
C THR A 159 28.73 12.35 -0.39
N ASN A 160 28.55 12.15 0.93
CA ASN A 160 29.04 10.97 1.61
C ASN A 160 28.06 9.80 1.41
N ASP A 161 28.54 8.72 0.79
CA ASP A 161 27.70 7.54 0.52
C ASP A 161 27.31 6.77 1.78
N ALA A 162 28.03 6.93 2.89
CA ALA A 162 27.65 6.34 4.17
C ALA A 162 26.38 6.93 4.78
N ASP A 163 25.94 8.09 4.29
CA ASP A 163 24.73 8.77 4.77
C ASP A 163 23.45 8.38 4.06
N PHE A 164 23.55 7.50 3.05
CA PHE A 164 22.36 6.87 2.49
C PHE A 164 21.65 6.01 3.55
N LYS A 165 20.32 6.14 3.61
CA LYS A 165 19.45 5.39 4.50
C LYS A 165 18.37 4.69 3.68
N ALA A 166 18.13 3.43 3.97
CA ALA A 166 17.06 2.68 3.35
C ALA A 166 15.69 3.30 3.68
N ILE A 167 14.96 3.69 2.66
CA ILE A 167 13.59 4.20 2.74
C ILE A 167 12.61 3.13 2.30
N VAL A 168 13.00 2.32 1.32
CA VAL A 168 12.23 1.16 0.87
C VAL A 168 13.19 0.00 0.73
N THR A 169 12.77 -1.16 1.23
CA THR A 169 13.41 -2.45 0.94
C THR A 169 12.38 -3.40 0.38
N GLY A 170 12.80 -4.34 -0.46
CA GLY A 170 11.89 -5.36 -0.94
C GLY A 170 12.63 -6.58 -1.47
N HIS A 171 11.86 -7.64 -1.64
CA HIS A 171 12.32 -8.90 -2.20
C HIS A 171 11.37 -9.32 -3.31
N GLY A 172 11.91 -9.82 -4.41
CA GLY A 172 11.12 -10.26 -5.55
C GLY A 172 11.87 -11.25 -6.42
N TYR A 173 11.22 -11.71 -7.48
CA TYR A 173 11.70 -12.80 -8.31
C TYR A 173 11.74 -12.41 -9.79
N GLY A 174 12.77 -12.85 -10.49
CA GLY A 174 12.90 -12.71 -11.94
C GLY A 174 11.89 -13.57 -12.70
N LYS A 175 11.60 -13.20 -13.96
CA LYS A 175 10.56 -13.84 -14.81
C LYS A 175 10.66 -15.35 -14.96
N SER A 176 11.87 -15.89 -14.88
CA SER A 176 12.09 -17.35 -14.99
C SER A 176 11.89 -18.12 -13.68
N HIS A 177 11.74 -17.41 -12.56
CA HIS A 177 11.58 -18.04 -11.25
C HIS A 177 10.12 -18.47 -11.01
N PRO A 178 9.85 -19.65 -10.38
CA PRO A 178 8.47 -20.10 -10.09
C PRO A 178 7.65 -19.13 -9.23
N SER A 179 8.32 -18.30 -8.44
CA SER A 179 7.70 -17.27 -7.58
C SER A 179 7.60 -15.90 -8.25
N TYR A 180 7.86 -15.78 -9.55
CA TYR A 180 7.65 -14.52 -10.26
C TYR A 180 6.24 -13.97 -10.03
N ARG A 181 6.13 -12.65 -9.77
CA ARG A 181 4.91 -11.94 -9.35
C ARG A 181 4.47 -12.22 -7.90
N SER A 182 5.39 -12.63 -7.06
CA SER A 182 5.21 -12.58 -5.60
C SER A 182 6.41 -11.90 -4.96
N GLY A 183 6.26 -11.40 -3.74
CA GLY A 183 7.34 -10.73 -3.05
C GLY A 183 6.90 -9.91 -1.85
N THR A 184 7.82 -9.07 -1.40
CA THR A 184 7.63 -8.16 -0.27
C THR A 184 8.13 -6.77 -0.59
N LEU A 185 7.53 -5.78 0.06
CA LEU A 185 7.93 -4.37 0.01
C LEU A 185 7.77 -3.80 1.41
N THR A 186 8.80 -3.15 1.95
CA THR A 186 8.75 -2.46 3.25
C THR A 186 9.14 -1.01 3.07
N VAL A 187 8.33 -0.11 3.61
CA VAL A 187 8.55 1.34 3.59
C VAL A 187 8.86 1.83 5.00
N TYR A 188 9.93 2.58 5.14
CA TYR A 188 10.37 3.18 6.40
C TYR A 188 10.02 4.67 6.41
N GLY A 189 8.77 5.00 6.77
CA GLY A 189 8.25 6.36 6.76
C GLY A 189 9.00 7.30 7.71
N ASP A 190 9.50 6.80 8.82
CA ASP A 190 10.31 7.60 9.77
C ASP A 190 11.62 8.06 9.15
N VAL A 191 12.27 7.20 8.35
CA VAL A 191 13.49 7.54 7.63
C VAL A 191 13.19 8.61 6.58
N LEU A 192 12.11 8.42 5.82
CA LEU A 192 11.67 9.40 4.82
C LEU A 192 11.36 10.75 5.47
N ARG A 193 10.60 10.76 6.57
CA ARG A 193 10.28 11.99 7.32
C ARG A 193 11.51 12.69 7.90
N ALA A 194 12.51 11.92 8.34
CA ALA A 194 13.78 12.49 8.82
C ALA A 194 14.59 13.16 7.69
N LEU A 195 14.46 12.66 6.45
CA LEU A 195 15.13 13.23 5.28
C LEU A 195 14.32 14.39 4.66
N ASP A 196 13.00 14.28 4.66
CA ASP A 196 12.06 15.29 4.15
C ASP A 196 10.96 15.56 5.20
N PRO A 197 11.14 16.57 6.08
CA PRO A 197 10.16 16.91 7.11
C PRO A 197 8.81 17.41 6.58
N SER A 198 8.67 17.64 5.27
CA SER A 198 7.37 17.95 4.66
C SER A 198 6.46 16.71 4.56
N GLN A 199 7.01 15.52 4.74
CA GLN A 199 6.25 14.27 4.80
C GLN A 199 5.55 14.15 6.15
N SER A 200 4.24 13.95 6.13
CA SER A 200 3.43 13.89 7.36
C SER A 200 3.44 12.52 8.03
N ASN A 201 3.85 11.47 7.32
CA ASN A 201 3.67 10.11 7.78
C ASN A 201 4.98 9.50 8.23
N GLY A 202 4.96 8.98 9.45
CA GLY A 202 6.00 8.12 10.00
C GLY A 202 5.51 6.68 10.18
N GLY A 203 6.40 5.83 10.70
CA GLY A 203 6.10 4.42 10.93
C GLY A 203 6.62 3.52 9.82
N THR A 204 6.11 2.31 9.79
CA THR A 204 6.55 1.28 8.83
C THR A 204 5.33 0.66 8.16
N ALA A 205 5.40 0.45 6.85
CA ALA A 205 4.41 -0.31 6.11
C ALA A 205 5.10 -1.47 5.39
N LYS A 206 4.69 -2.70 5.70
CA LYS A 206 5.17 -3.91 5.02
C LYS A 206 4.04 -4.51 4.20
N ILE A 207 4.27 -4.65 2.92
CA ILE A 207 3.35 -5.29 1.97
C ILE A 207 3.94 -6.63 1.56
N THR A 208 3.12 -7.68 1.61
CA THR A 208 3.46 -8.98 1.03
C THR A 208 2.40 -9.31 -0.02
N TYR A 209 2.81 -9.74 -1.20
CA TYR A 209 1.88 -10.03 -2.30
C TYR A 209 2.18 -11.36 -2.96
N ASP A 210 1.12 -12.03 -3.42
CA ASP A 210 1.19 -13.19 -4.29
C ASP A 210 0.14 -13.06 -5.41
N ALA A 211 0.62 -12.69 -6.59
CA ALA A 211 -0.17 -12.53 -7.79
C ALA A 211 0.11 -13.61 -8.86
N ARG A 212 0.76 -14.72 -8.47
CA ARG A 212 1.12 -15.83 -9.38
C ARG A 212 -0.09 -16.55 -9.95
N SER A 213 -1.11 -16.67 -9.13
CA SER A 213 -2.36 -17.36 -9.50
C SER A 213 -3.53 -16.76 -8.72
N TYR A 214 -4.73 -17.07 -9.13
CA TYR A 214 -5.92 -16.78 -8.33
C TYR A 214 -6.23 -17.93 -7.34
N PRO A 215 -6.76 -17.62 -6.16
CA PRO A 215 -6.98 -16.26 -5.67
C PRO A 215 -5.64 -15.55 -5.42
N ARG A 216 -5.57 -14.27 -5.79
CA ARG A 216 -4.43 -13.41 -5.44
C ARG A 216 -4.55 -12.99 -3.98
N THR A 217 -3.42 -12.78 -3.33
CA THR A 217 -3.37 -12.30 -1.95
C THR A 217 -2.43 -11.11 -1.81
N VAL A 218 -2.86 -10.14 -1.02
CA VAL A 218 -2.02 -9.03 -0.57
C VAL A 218 -2.25 -8.85 0.92
N THR A 219 -1.16 -8.73 1.68
CA THR A 219 -1.20 -8.36 3.10
C THR A 219 -0.45 -7.05 3.32
N ALA A 220 -0.94 -6.24 4.24
CA ALA A 220 -0.32 -4.97 4.61
C ALA A 220 -0.25 -4.87 6.14
N ASP A 221 0.98 -4.90 6.68
CA ASP A 221 1.27 -4.65 8.09
C ASP A 221 1.74 -3.20 8.23
N ILE A 222 0.99 -2.36 8.93
CA ILE A 222 1.26 -0.94 9.08
C ILE A 222 1.35 -0.57 10.55
N THR A 223 2.43 0.09 10.95
CA THR A 223 2.61 0.66 12.28
C THR A 223 2.81 2.17 12.15
N THR A 224 2.16 2.94 13.01
CA THR A 224 2.37 4.39 13.10
C THR A 224 3.45 4.73 14.10
N SER A 225 4.15 5.84 13.91
CA SER A 225 5.18 6.35 14.85
C SER A 225 4.84 7.73 15.41
N ASP A 226 3.57 8.13 15.34
CA ASP A 226 3.07 9.41 15.86
C ASP A 226 2.86 9.42 17.39
N GLY A 227 3.16 8.30 18.05
CA GLY A 227 2.96 8.11 19.49
C GLY A 227 1.56 7.65 19.85
N SER A 228 0.65 7.48 18.89
CA SER A 228 -0.70 6.95 19.14
C SER A 228 -0.71 5.46 19.52
N GLY A 229 0.35 4.73 19.16
CA GLY A 229 0.43 3.28 19.31
C GLY A 229 -0.49 2.50 18.36
N GLN A 230 -1.02 3.16 17.35
CA GLN A 230 -1.92 2.55 16.36
C GLN A 230 -1.15 1.63 15.40
N TRP A 231 -1.81 0.54 15.00
CA TRP A 231 -1.30 -0.38 14.00
C TRP A 231 -2.47 -1.03 13.24
N TYR A 232 -2.19 -1.52 12.04
CA TYR A 232 -3.16 -2.13 11.14
C TYR A 232 -2.54 -3.33 10.45
N ASP A 233 -3.26 -4.44 10.44
CA ASP A 233 -2.94 -5.64 9.68
C ASP A 233 -4.12 -5.96 8.77
N ALA A 234 -3.94 -5.80 7.48
CA ALA A 234 -4.96 -6.02 6.47
C ALA A 234 -4.54 -7.15 5.52
N SER A 235 -5.45 -8.07 5.24
CA SER A 235 -5.24 -9.15 4.27
C SER A 235 -6.39 -9.19 3.28
N VAL A 236 -6.08 -9.07 2.00
CA VAL A 236 -7.08 -9.18 0.93
C VAL A 236 -6.82 -10.40 0.08
N THR A 237 -7.89 -11.15 -0.15
CA THR A 237 -7.92 -12.24 -1.12
C THR A 237 -8.87 -11.85 -2.26
N HIS A 238 -8.43 -12.04 -3.51
CA HIS A 238 -9.16 -11.64 -4.70
C HIS A 238 -9.34 -12.79 -5.68
N GLY A 239 -10.57 -13.10 -6.04
CA GLY A 239 -10.94 -14.17 -6.98
C GLY A 239 -10.83 -13.74 -8.45
N THR A 240 -10.89 -14.72 -9.36
CA THR A 240 -10.88 -14.47 -10.82
C THR A 240 -12.11 -13.74 -11.32
N ASP A 241 -13.23 -13.89 -10.61
CA ASP A 241 -14.53 -13.33 -10.96
C ASP A 241 -14.77 -11.93 -10.36
N GLY A 242 -13.77 -11.37 -9.66
CA GLY A 242 -13.89 -10.11 -8.95
C GLY A 242 -14.41 -10.22 -7.53
N SER A 243 -14.80 -11.41 -7.07
CA SER A 243 -15.14 -11.65 -5.66
C SER A 243 -13.92 -11.53 -4.76
N GLY A 244 -14.12 -11.28 -3.48
CA GLY A 244 -13.00 -11.19 -2.55
C GLY A 244 -13.39 -11.07 -1.10
N GLN A 245 -12.36 -10.95 -0.27
CA GLN A 245 -12.45 -10.79 1.17
C GLN A 245 -11.35 -9.85 1.66
N LEU A 246 -11.69 -8.96 2.57
CA LEU A 246 -10.76 -8.20 3.40
C LEU A 246 -10.89 -8.69 4.84
N LEU A 247 -9.77 -9.06 5.43
CA LEU A 247 -9.62 -9.24 6.87
C LEU A 247 -8.79 -8.07 7.39
N LEU A 248 -9.29 -7.37 8.39
CA LEU A 248 -8.56 -6.31 9.09
C LEU A 248 -8.52 -6.65 10.58
N THR A 249 -7.34 -6.56 11.16
CA THR A 249 -7.14 -6.45 12.60
C THR A 249 -6.38 -5.18 12.89
N ALA A 250 -6.84 -4.37 13.82
CA ALA A 250 -6.23 -3.07 14.10
C ALA A 250 -6.30 -2.72 15.58
N LEU A 251 -5.41 -1.85 16.00
CA LEU A 251 -5.53 -1.06 17.22
C LEU A 251 -5.61 0.40 16.80
N ALA A 252 -6.77 1.02 16.96
CA ALA A 252 -7.03 2.37 16.46
C ALA A 252 -8.04 3.11 17.34
N ASP A 253 -7.88 4.42 17.46
CA ASP A 253 -8.90 5.29 18.06
C ASP A 253 -10.06 5.44 17.06
N THR A 254 -11.20 4.87 17.40
CA THR A 254 -12.38 4.84 16.51
C THR A 254 -13.38 5.95 16.86
N SER A 255 -13.09 6.77 17.85
CA SER A 255 -13.97 7.85 18.29
C SER A 255 -13.89 9.09 17.38
N THR A 256 -14.96 9.87 17.32
CA THR A 256 -15.01 11.13 16.58
C THR A 256 -15.63 12.23 17.45
N PRO A 257 -14.82 13.22 17.85
CA PRO A 257 -13.38 13.39 17.61
C PRO A 257 -12.55 12.33 18.34
N ALA A 258 -11.35 12.07 17.85
CA ALA A 258 -10.39 11.15 18.48
C ALA A 258 -10.10 11.59 19.94
N ASP A 259 -10.12 10.64 20.87
CA ASP A 259 -9.92 10.91 22.31
C ASP A 259 -8.64 10.27 22.88
N GLY A 260 -7.89 9.58 22.03
CA GLY A 260 -6.60 8.94 22.38
C GLY A 260 -6.76 7.56 22.99
N LYS A 261 -7.96 6.99 23.05
CA LYS A 261 -8.18 5.62 23.49
C LYS A 261 -8.33 4.71 22.27
N ASN A 262 -7.46 3.73 22.18
CA ASN A 262 -7.47 2.81 21.06
C ASN A 262 -8.37 1.60 21.35
N GLU A 263 -9.21 1.26 20.40
CA GLU A 263 -9.99 0.03 20.32
C GLU A 263 -9.22 -1.03 19.54
N SER A 264 -9.40 -2.30 19.94
CA SER A 264 -9.10 -3.42 19.07
C SER A 264 -10.27 -3.62 18.10
N VAL A 265 -9.94 -3.61 16.83
CA VAL A 265 -10.88 -3.71 15.70
C VAL A 265 -10.59 -4.99 14.95
N ASP A 266 -11.59 -5.88 14.83
CA ASP A 266 -11.55 -7.00 13.91
C ASP A 266 -12.66 -6.78 12.86
N GLU A 267 -12.32 -6.77 11.58
CA GLU A 267 -13.28 -6.68 10.48
C GLU A 267 -13.11 -7.83 9.50
N ASN A 268 -14.23 -8.38 9.05
CA ASN A 268 -14.30 -9.33 7.94
C ASN A 268 -15.31 -8.82 6.92
N SER A 269 -14.77 -8.30 5.83
CA SER A 269 -15.55 -7.79 4.71
C SER A 269 -15.43 -8.74 3.52
N ARG A 270 -16.57 -9.14 2.93
CA ARG A 270 -16.66 -10.10 1.83
C ARG A 270 -17.57 -9.56 0.74
N TRP A 271 -17.21 -9.78 -0.50
CA TRP A 271 -18.02 -9.38 -1.64
C TRP A 271 -18.01 -10.46 -2.73
N ASP A 272 -19.10 -10.57 -3.46
CA ASP A 272 -19.23 -11.46 -4.60
C ASP A 272 -18.84 -10.78 -5.92
N ALA A 273 -18.94 -11.51 -7.03
CA ALA A 273 -18.62 -11.02 -8.37
C ALA A 273 -19.50 -9.84 -8.84
N SER A 274 -20.65 -9.63 -8.23
CA SER A 274 -21.51 -8.46 -8.51
C SER A 274 -21.11 -7.21 -7.74
N GLY A 275 -20.23 -7.34 -6.74
CA GLY A 275 -19.87 -6.31 -5.79
C GLY A 275 -20.78 -6.23 -4.57
N ALA A 276 -21.87 -7.00 -4.52
CA ALA A 276 -22.69 -7.10 -3.31
C ALA A 276 -21.91 -7.79 -2.19
N GLY A 277 -22.06 -7.34 -0.94
CA GLY A 277 -21.22 -7.83 0.11
C GLY A 277 -21.78 -7.71 1.51
N ARG A 278 -20.95 -8.11 2.46
CA ARG A 278 -21.18 -8.05 3.90
C ARG A 278 -19.89 -7.75 4.63
N ALA A 279 -19.94 -6.84 5.58
CA ALA A 279 -18.91 -6.66 6.59
C ALA A 279 -19.47 -6.97 7.97
N ASP A 280 -18.66 -7.69 8.74
CA ASP A 280 -18.88 -7.98 10.15
C ASP A 280 -17.71 -7.36 10.91
N VAL A 281 -18.01 -6.57 11.96
CA VAL A 281 -17.00 -5.83 12.74
C VAL A 281 -17.19 -6.17 14.21
N LYS A 282 -16.06 -6.36 14.89
CA LYS A 282 -16.00 -6.53 16.34
C LYS A 282 -15.05 -5.49 16.92
N LEU A 283 -15.53 -4.75 17.92
CA LEU A 283 -14.75 -3.76 18.65
C LEU A 283 -14.66 -4.14 20.13
N THR A 284 -13.48 -3.94 20.71
CA THR A 284 -13.24 -4.18 22.15
C THR A 284 -12.21 -3.18 22.69
N GLY A 285 -12.23 -2.94 23.99
CA GLY A 285 -11.30 -2.02 24.65
C GLY A 285 -11.65 -0.55 24.45
N GLY A 286 -10.68 0.34 24.60
CA GLY A 286 -10.86 1.77 24.43
C GLY A 286 -12.10 2.32 25.15
N ASP A 287 -12.96 3.00 24.42
CA ASP A 287 -14.21 3.57 24.92
C ASP A 287 -15.25 2.52 25.35
N TYR A 288 -15.13 1.31 24.81
CA TYR A 288 -16.05 0.23 25.15
C TYR A 288 -15.68 -0.52 26.44
N GLY A 289 -14.47 -0.26 26.99
CA GLY A 289 -14.01 -0.90 28.22
C GLY A 289 -14.03 -2.42 28.14
N GLY A 290 -14.89 -3.07 28.95
CA GLY A 290 -15.06 -4.53 28.93
C GLY A 290 -16.18 -5.03 28.01
N ALA A 291 -16.88 -4.14 27.32
CA ALA A 291 -17.94 -4.53 26.38
C ALA A 291 -17.38 -5.02 25.05
N VAL A 292 -18.10 -5.92 24.41
CA VAL A 292 -17.85 -6.34 23.03
C VAL A 292 -18.92 -5.75 22.15
N VAL A 293 -18.53 -4.93 21.20
CA VAL A 293 -19.41 -4.36 20.18
C VAL A 293 -19.34 -5.20 18.94
N LEU A 294 -20.48 -5.65 18.44
CA LEU A 294 -20.61 -6.43 17.21
C LEU A 294 -21.52 -5.69 16.25
N VAL A 295 -21.07 -5.48 15.06
CA VAL A 295 -21.82 -4.81 13.98
C VAL A 295 -21.80 -5.68 12.73
N SER A 296 -22.94 -5.77 12.05
CA SER A 296 -23.06 -6.39 10.73
C SER A 296 -23.77 -5.45 9.78
N GLN A 297 -23.22 -5.28 8.58
CA GLN A 297 -23.84 -4.54 7.51
C GLN A 297 -23.71 -5.29 6.19
N CYS A 298 -24.80 -5.32 5.41
CA CYS A 298 -24.76 -5.85 4.05
C CYS A 298 -25.09 -4.74 3.05
N TRP A 299 -24.57 -4.86 1.85
CA TRP A 299 -24.81 -3.95 0.74
C TRP A 299 -25.14 -4.71 -0.55
N SER A 300 -25.90 -4.06 -1.40
CA SER A 300 -26.29 -4.54 -2.73
C SER A 300 -25.18 -4.36 -3.77
N ALA A 301 -25.38 -4.86 -4.98
CA ALA A 301 -24.49 -4.63 -6.12
C ALA A 301 -24.37 -3.14 -6.53
N THR A 302 -25.25 -2.26 -6.02
CA THR A 302 -25.13 -0.80 -6.18
C THR A 302 -24.49 -0.15 -4.94
N PHE A 303 -23.95 -0.95 -4.05
CA PHE A 303 -23.28 -0.55 -2.80
C PHE A 303 -24.19 0.14 -1.77
N ALA A 304 -25.48 0.21 -2.02
CA ALA A 304 -26.45 0.71 -1.06
C ALA A 304 -26.65 -0.30 0.07
N GLN A 305 -26.84 0.20 1.31
CA GLN A 305 -27.13 -0.64 2.48
C GLN A 305 -28.41 -1.44 2.26
N SER A 306 -28.34 -2.77 2.45
CA SER A 306 -29.48 -3.68 2.38
C SER A 306 -29.86 -4.26 3.74
N TYR A 307 -28.91 -4.31 4.67
CA TYR A 307 -29.12 -4.77 6.04
C TYR A 307 -28.14 -4.10 6.99
N TYR A 308 -28.56 -3.86 8.24
CA TYR A 308 -27.70 -3.40 9.34
C TYR A 308 -28.24 -3.92 10.67
N THR A 309 -27.33 -4.35 11.56
CA THR A 309 -27.60 -4.64 12.96
C THR A 309 -26.35 -4.43 13.81
N ASP A 310 -26.56 -4.05 15.06
CA ASP A 310 -25.54 -4.03 16.09
C ASP A 310 -26.12 -4.49 17.44
N ASN A 311 -25.23 -4.83 18.39
CA ASN A 311 -25.64 -5.31 19.72
C ASN A 311 -25.71 -4.20 20.80
N VAL A 312 -25.43 -2.94 20.43
CA VAL A 312 -25.37 -1.81 21.38
C VAL A 312 -26.35 -0.67 21.04
N ASN A 313 -27.15 -0.86 20.00
CA ASN A 313 -28.14 0.12 19.50
C ASN A 313 -27.52 1.46 19.08
N TYR A 314 -26.37 1.44 18.39
CA TYR A 314 -25.85 2.63 17.71
C TYR A 314 -26.81 3.13 16.66
N GLN A 315 -27.37 2.20 15.88
CA GLN A 315 -28.41 2.48 14.91
C GLN A 315 -29.52 1.45 15.03
N PRO A 316 -30.77 1.82 14.70
CA PRO A 316 -31.84 0.85 14.58
C PRO A 316 -31.48 -0.24 13.56
N THR A 317 -31.80 -1.50 13.86
CA THR A 317 -31.74 -2.58 12.88
C THR A 317 -32.54 -2.18 11.64
N ALA A 318 -31.94 -2.28 10.47
CA ALA A 318 -32.53 -1.85 9.21
C ALA A 318 -32.38 -2.94 8.12
N GLY A 319 -33.38 -3.04 7.25
CA GLY A 319 -33.38 -4.00 6.14
C GLY A 319 -33.70 -5.42 6.56
N ASP A 320 -33.38 -6.37 5.69
CA ASP A 320 -33.65 -7.80 5.91
C ASP A 320 -32.34 -8.61 5.82
N ALA A 321 -32.03 -9.37 6.85
CA ALA A 321 -30.88 -10.27 6.89
C ALA A 321 -30.86 -11.27 5.71
N ALA A 322 -32.04 -11.66 5.21
CA ALA A 322 -32.16 -12.54 4.04
C ALA A 322 -31.68 -11.88 2.73
N SER A 323 -31.55 -10.56 2.70
CA SER A 323 -31.01 -9.83 1.55
C SER A 323 -29.48 -9.88 1.46
N CYS A 324 -28.79 -10.38 2.50
CA CYS A 324 -27.36 -10.50 2.52
C CYS A 324 -26.87 -11.62 1.62
N VAL A 325 -25.95 -11.34 0.72
CA VAL A 325 -25.30 -12.36 -0.15
C VAL A 325 -24.58 -13.41 0.70
N PHE A 326 -23.99 -13.00 1.83
CA PHE A 326 -23.36 -13.87 2.82
C PHE A 326 -24.24 -13.97 4.04
N ALA A 327 -25.01 -15.06 4.17
CA ALA A 327 -26.03 -15.24 5.22
C ALA A 327 -25.43 -15.30 6.64
N GLN A 328 -24.20 -15.82 6.79
CA GLN A 328 -23.57 -16.04 8.09
C GLN A 328 -22.72 -14.82 8.50
N ALA A 329 -23.00 -14.27 9.70
CA ALA A 329 -22.09 -13.34 10.36
C ALA A 329 -20.81 -14.08 10.79
N GLN A 330 -19.66 -13.36 10.72
CA GLN A 330 -18.38 -13.93 11.15
C GLN A 330 -18.22 -13.90 12.67
N PHE A 331 -18.75 -12.90 13.32
CA PHE A 331 -18.75 -12.80 14.78
C PHE A 331 -20.13 -13.15 15.31
N ASN A 332 -20.20 -14.12 16.21
CA ASN A 332 -21.46 -14.51 16.84
C ASN A 332 -21.91 -13.40 17.80
N GLN A 333 -23.15 -12.98 17.68
CA GLN A 333 -23.86 -12.10 18.61
C GLN A 333 -24.20 -12.83 19.91
#